data_efc2c02909ae82b2be7d9dc78c23049b
#
_entry.id   efc2c02909ae82b2be7d9dc78c23049b
#
_cell.length_a   1.000
_cell.length_b   1.000
_cell.length_c   1.000
_cell.angle_alpha   90.00
_cell.angle_beta   90.00
_cell.angle_gamma   90.00
#
_symmetry.space_group_name_H-M   'P 1'
#
loop_
_entity.id
_entity.type
_entity.pdbx_description
1 polymer ?
#
loop_
_entity_poly.entity_id
_entity_poly.type
_entity_poly.pdbx_seq_one_letter_code
_entity_poly.pdbx_strand_id
1 'polypeptide(L)'
;MDEATGIDVYGHNGMAVGDYDGDGREDLYVCQPAGLPNRLYRNNGDGTFDDVSAVAGVDVLDASTMALFADLDNDGDQDLVVVAGTRLLLFVNDGKGKFTLRESSGFQPSGATLTSVAIADYDRDGHLDLYVCAYDFWASGANYNAPTPYYDATNGPPNFLYRNRGDATFEDVTAPSGMGQNNNRFSFAASWADYDNDGWPDLYVANDFGRNNLYRNNGDGTFADVAAKAGVEDLGAGMSVAWGDYDGDGRLDLYVSNMWSSAGQRLTFNPAFADVAADAGVRASFQRQARGNSLFKNNGDGTFSDVTLQVGVEFGSWAWSSGFWDYNNDGRLDVFVTNGFVTGPDTHDL
;
A
#
# COMPACT_ATOMS: atom_id res chain seq x y z
N MET A 1 3.74 -8.91 21.96
CA MET A 1 3.20 -10.29 21.79
C MET A 1 2.88 -10.82 23.17
N ASP A 2 1.64 -11.08 23.44
CA ASP A 2 1.30 -11.84 24.63
C ASP A 2 1.54 -13.33 24.29
N GLU A 3 2.71 -13.86 24.62
CA GLU A 3 3.07 -15.25 24.37
C GLU A 3 2.07 -16.25 24.96
N ALA A 4 1.27 -15.80 25.94
CA ALA A 4 0.27 -16.65 26.60
C ALA A 4 -0.99 -16.88 25.76
N THR A 5 -1.33 -15.99 24.84
CA THR A 5 -2.55 -16.09 24.02
C THR A 5 -2.29 -16.52 22.57
N GLY A 6 -1.05 -16.40 22.08
CA GLY A 6 -0.70 -16.67 20.68
C GLY A 6 -1.33 -15.69 19.69
N ILE A 7 -1.95 -14.63 20.15
CA ILE A 7 -2.55 -13.58 19.31
C ILE A 7 -1.49 -12.50 19.07
N ASP A 8 -1.23 -12.21 17.81
CA ASP A 8 -0.40 -11.08 17.43
C ASP A 8 -1.20 -9.80 17.61
N VAL A 9 -0.93 -9.06 18.68
CA VAL A 9 -1.59 -7.79 18.98
C VAL A 9 -0.96 -6.59 18.26
N TYR A 10 0.15 -6.79 17.57
CA TYR A 10 0.76 -5.77 16.71
C TYR A 10 0.12 -5.80 15.31
N GLY A 11 -1.21 -5.75 15.31
CA GLY A 11 -2.01 -6.06 14.16
C GLY A 11 -1.86 -5.09 13.00
N HIS A 12 -1.76 -5.64 11.84
CA HIS A 12 -1.98 -5.01 10.56
C HIS A 12 -3.48 -5.08 10.26
N ASN A 13 -4.30 -4.40 11.05
CA ASN A 13 -5.75 -4.48 10.90
C ASN A 13 -6.21 -3.51 9.83
N GLY A 14 -6.22 -3.96 8.57
CA GLY A 14 -6.83 -3.24 7.46
C GLY A 14 -8.34 -3.09 7.64
N MET A 15 -8.88 -2.08 7.01
CA MET A 15 -10.31 -1.81 6.97
C MET A 15 -10.73 -1.47 5.54
N ALA A 16 -11.87 -1.99 5.11
CA ALA A 16 -12.51 -1.58 3.88
C ALA A 16 -13.85 -0.91 4.18
N VAL A 17 -14.19 0.07 3.37
CA VAL A 17 -15.47 0.79 3.41
C VAL A 17 -16.16 0.57 2.07
N GLY A 18 -17.45 0.22 2.09
CA GLY A 18 -18.25 0.01 0.88
C GLY A 18 -19.69 -0.29 1.23
N ASP A 19 -20.57 -0.08 0.27
CA ASP A 19 -22.01 -0.42 0.38
C ASP A 19 -22.22 -1.85 -0.14
N TYR A 20 -22.03 -2.84 0.75
CA TYR A 20 -22.03 -4.24 0.34
C TYR A 20 -23.42 -4.81 0.03
N ASP A 21 -24.50 -4.20 0.57
CA ASP A 21 -25.87 -4.69 0.38
C ASP A 21 -26.73 -3.78 -0.51
N GLY A 22 -26.12 -2.72 -1.10
CA GLY A 22 -26.74 -1.82 -2.06
C GLY A 22 -27.81 -0.91 -1.45
N ASP A 23 -27.76 -0.67 -0.13
CA ASP A 23 -28.77 0.13 0.57
C ASP A 23 -28.48 1.65 0.59
N GLY A 24 -27.34 2.06 0.01
CA GLY A 24 -26.90 3.45 -0.10
C GLY A 24 -26.16 3.97 1.14
N ARG A 25 -25.73 3.09 2.04
CA ARG A 25 -24.95 3.43 3.24
C ARG A 25 -23.64 2.67 3.24
N GLU A 26 -22.59 3.36 3.62
CA GLU A 26 -21.25 2.76 3.72
C GLU A 26 -21.18 1.84 4.94
N ASP A 27 -20.72 0.62 4.71
CA ASP A 27 -20.47 -0.44 5.67
C ASP A 27 -18.97 -0.59 5.93
N LEU A 28 -18.61 -1.32 6.98
CA LEU A 28 -17.21 -1.48 7.39
C LEU A 28 -16.82 -2.96 7.43
N TYR A 29 -15.78 -3.32 6.69
CA TYR A 29 -15.09 -4.60 6.86
C TYR A 29 -13.78 -4.40 7.60
N VAL A 30 -13.59 -5.14 8.70
CA VAL A 30 -12.40 -5.01 9.58
C VAL A 30 -11.63 -6.33 9.59
N CYS A 31 -10.39 -6.27 9.13
CA CYS A 31 -9.46 -7.38 9.20
C CYS A 31 -9.02 -7.66 10.63
N GLN A 32 -8.77 -8.91 10.96
CA GLN A 32 -8.36 -9.34 12.30
C GLN A 32 -7.09 -10.19 12.26
N PRO A 33 -6.32 -10.25 13.36
CA PRO A 33 -5.23 -11.20 13.51
C PRO A 33 -5.69 -12.65 13.42
N ALA A 34 -4.77 -13.56 13.12
CA ALA A 34 -5.06 -15.00 13.05
C ALA A 34 -5.76 -15.53 14.30
N GLY A 35 -6.82 -16.30 14.09
CA GLY A 35 -7.64 -16.89 15.14
C GLY A 35 -8.79 -16.02 15.66
N LEU A 36 -8.86 -14.76 15.21
CA LEU A 36 -10.02 -13.90 15.40
C LEU A 36 -10.76 -13.74 14.06
N PRO A 37 -12.11 -13.87 14.04
CA PRO A 37 -12.84 -13.70 12.80
C PRO A 37 -12.85 -12.24 12.34
N ASN A 38 -12.64 -12.02 11.05
CA ASN A 38 -12.86 -10.73 10.43
C ASN A 38 -14.29 -10.28 10.64
N ARG A 39 -14.54 -8.96 10.61
CA ARG A 39 -15.85 -8.40 10.91
C ARG A 39 -16.41 -7.58 9.75
N LEU A 40 -17.65 -7.87 9.38
CA LEU A 40 -18.45 -7.01 8.51
C LEU A 40 -19.55 -6.36 9.37
N TYR A 41 -19.51 -5.04 9.44
CA TYR A 41 -20.46 -4.22 10.18
C TYR A 41 -21.37 -3.49 9.20
N ARG A 42 -22.65 -3.85 9.21
CA ARG A 42 -23.68 -3.17 8.44
C ARG A 42 -24.12 -1.89 9.13
N ASN A 43 -24.13 -0.79 8.38
CA ASN A 43 -24.60 0.52 8.85
C ASN A 43 -26.12 0.60 8.89
N ASN A 44 -26.71 0.84 10.08
CA ASN A 44 -28.14 0.93 10.26
C ASN A 44 -28.74 2.32 9.89
N GLY A 45 -27.86 3.30 9.54
CA GLY A 45 -28.28 4.67 9.17
C GLY A 45 -28.69 5.56 10.35
N ASP A 46 -28.62 5.06 11.57
CA ASP A 46 -28.96 5.78 12.81
C ASP A 46 -27.73 6.03 13.71
N GLY A 47 -26.51 5.77 13.17
CA GLY A 47 -25.25 5.86 13.90
C GLY A 47 -24.87 4.57 14.62
N THR A 48 -25.60 3.48 14.41
CA THR A 48 -25.28 2.15 14.93
C THR A 48 -24.92 1.18 13.81
N PHE A 49 -24.26 0.08 14.17
CA PHE A 49 -23.85 -0.98 13.25
C PHE A 49 -24.23 -2.35 13.81
N ASP A 50 -24.58 -3.27 12.91
CA ASP A 50 -24.81 -4.68 13.22
C ASP A 50 -23.64 -5.54 12.70
N ASP A 51 -23.13 -6.47 13.52
CA ASP A 51 -22.16 -7.48 13.06
C ASP A 51 -22.92 -8.55 12.24
N VAL A 52 -22.66 -8.57 10.94
CA VAL A 52 -23.27 -9.50 9.98
C VAL A 52 -22.28 -10.51 9.40
N SER A 53 -21.05 -10.55 9.90
CA SER A 53 -19.92 -11.30 9.35
C SER A 53 -20.23 -12.76 9.03
N ALA A 54 -20.79 -13.48 10.01
CA ALA A 54 -21.11 -14.90 9.87
C ALA A 54 -22.28 -15.16 8.92
N VAL A 55 -23.27 -14.26 8.89
CA VAL A 55 -24.44 -14.37 8.00
C VAL A 55 -24.02 -14.06 6.56
N ALA A 56 -23.17 -13.07 6.38
CA ALA A 56 -22.60 -12.71 5.08
C ALA A 56 -21.56 -13.72 4.57
N GLY A 57 -20.98 -14.55 5.45
CA GLY A 57 -20.03 -15.60 5.07
C GLY A 57 -18.59 -15.10 4.89
N VAL A 58 -18.22 -14.03 5.59
CA VAL A 58 -16.89 -13.36 5.44
C VAL A 58 -16.10 -13.30 6.76
N ASP A 59 -16.45 -14.10 7.75
CA ASP A 59 -15.81 -14.21 9.07
C ASP A 59 -14.51 -15.03 9.03
N VAL A 60 -13.60 -14.66 8.14
CA VAL A 60 -12.31 -15.31 7.91
C VAL A 60 -11.47 -15.34 9.19
N LEU A 61 -10.84 -16.48 9.49
CA LEU A 61 -9.99 -16.70 10.68
C LEU A 61 -8.48 -16.59 10.40
N ASP A 62 -8.10 -16.48 9.13
CA ASP A 62 -6.70 -16.27 8.74
C ASP A 62 -6.23 -14.86 9.11
N ALA A 63 -4.94 -14.71 9.39
CA ALA A 63 -4.34 -13.38 9.59
C ALA A 63 -4.60 -12.50 8.38
N SER A 64 -5.46 -11.50 8.52
CA SER A 64 -5.86 -10.61 7.44
C SER A 64 -5.26 -9.22 7.67
N THR A 65 -4.63 -8.66 6.63
CA THR A 65 -3.89 -7.39 6.73
C THR A 65 -4.56 -6.26 5.98
N MET A 66 -5.32 -6.57 4.92
CA MET A 66 -6.02 -5.59 4.09
C MET A 66 -7.26 -6.22 3.48
N ALA A 67 -8.25 -5.40 3.22
CA ALA A 67 -9.40 -5.76 2.41
C ALA A 67 -9.82 -4.58 1.53
N LEU A 68 -10.57 -4.85 0.45
CA LEU A 68 -11.22 -3.84 -0.38
C LEU A 68 -12.53 -4.38 -0.94
N PHE A 69 -13.48 -3.46 -1.14
CA PHE A 69 -14.71 -3.72 -1.89
C PHE A 69 -14.57 -3.18 -3.31
N ALA A 70 -14.98 -3.97 -4.30
CA ALA A 70 -15.04 -3.55 -5.71
C ALA A 70 -15.94 -4.50 -6.50
N ASP A 71 -16.62 -3.98 -7.51
CA ASP A 71 -17.38 -4.78 -8.48
C ASP A 71 -16.38 -5.41 -9.49
N LEU A 72 -16.05 -6.68 -9.29
CA LEU A 72 -15.01 -7.37 -10.06
C LEU A 72 -15.54 -8.23 -11.21
N ASP A 73 -16.83 -8.46 -11.28
CA ASP A 73 -17.46 -9.17 -12.40
C ASP A 73 -18.47 -8.30 -13.17
N ASN A 74 -18.55 -7.01 -12.83
CA ASN A 74 -19.40 -5.99 -13.45
C ASN A 74 -20.90 -6.33 -13.39
N ASP A 75 -21.34 -6.97 -12.30
CA ASP A 75 -22.75 -7.27 -12.08
C ASP A 75 -23.51 -6.17 -11.29
N GLY A 76 -22.78 -5.16 -10.80
CA GLY A 76 -23.28 -3.98 -10.09
C GLY A 76 -23.20 -4.10 -8.57
N ASP A 77 -22.76 -5.23 -8.05
CA ASP A 77 -22.61 -5.48 -6.61
C ASP A 77 -21.14 -5.50 -6.21
N GLN A 78 -20.80 -4.99 -5.03
CA GLN A 78 -19.41 -4.95 -4.59
C GLN A 78 -18.97 -6.30 -4.05
N ASP A 79 -17.96 -6.91 -4.69
CA ASP A 79 -17.22 -8.06 -4.20
C ASP A 79 -16.22 -7.67 -3.12
N LEU A 80 -15.66 -8.65 -2.41
CA LEU A 80 -14.69 -8.42 -1.35
C LEU A 80 -13.39 -9.18 -1.63
N VAL A 81 -12.29 -8.46 -1.72
CA VAL A 81 -10.93 -9.03 -1.73
C VAL A 81 -10.32 -8.88 -0.34
N VAL A 82 -9.75 -9.99 0.18
CA VAL A 82 -9.08 -10.02 1.48
C VAL A 82 -7.65 -10.52 1.29
N VAL A 83 -6.69 -9.76 1.80
CA VAL A 83 -5.29 -10.20 1.92
C VAL A 83 -5.16 -11.03 3.18
N ALA A 84 -4.89 -12.32 3.03
CA ALA A 84 -4.80 -13.29 4.11
C ALA A 84 -3.42 -14.00 4.10
N GLY A 85 -2.46 -13.39 4.79
CA GLY A 85 -1.08 -13.89 4.84
C GLY A 85 -0.41 -13.91 3.46
N THR A 86 -0.21 -15.10 2.89
CA THR A 86 0.42 -15.30 1.56
C THR A 86 -0.59 -15.45 0.42
N ARG A 87 -1.87 -15.24 0.67
CA ARG A 87 -2.96 -15.48 -0.28
C ARG A 87 -3.88 -14.28 -0.42
N LEU A 88 -4.47 -14.14 -1.60
CA LEU A 88 -5.66 -13.34 -1.82
C LEU A 88 -6.90 -14.24 -1.74
N LEU A 89 -7.92 -13.80 -1.02
CA LEU A 89 -9.23 -14.42 -1.01
C LEU A 89 -10.19 -13.49 -1.73
N LEU A 90 -10.94 -14.04 -2.70
CA LEU A 90 -11.98 -13.32 -3.41
C LEU A 90 -13.35 -13.89 -3.00
N PHE A 91 -14.19 -13.03 -2.48
CA PHE A 91 -15.57 -13.34 -2.11
C PHE A 91 -16.48 -12.60 -3.08
N VAL A 92 -17.22 -13.36 -3.90
CA VAL A 92 -18.21 -12.81 -4.82
C VAL A 92 -19.53 -12.58 -4.08
N ASN A 93 -20.09 -11.39 -4.26
CA ASN A 93 -21.37 -10.97 -3.71
C ASN A 93 -22.53 -11.54 -4.53
N ASP A 94 -23.66 -11.81 -3.93
CA ASP A 94 -24.87 -12.28 -4.62
C ASP A 94 -25.92 -11.18 -4.84
N GLY A 95 -25.54 -9.91 -4.61
CA GLY A 95 -26.43 -8.75 -4.66
C GLY A 95 -27.48 -8.70 -3.56
N LYS A 96 -27.34 -9.55 -2.53
CA LYS A 96 -28.25 -9.59 -1.37
C LYS A 96 -27.48 -9.61 -0.05
N GLY A 97 -26.21 -9.22 -0.13
CA GLY A 97 -25.33 -9.12 1.03
C GLY A 97 -24.77 -10.45 1.50
N LYS A 98 -24.75 -11.49 0.64
CA LYS A 98 -24.11 -12.76 0.94
C LYS A 98 -22.98 -13.05 -0.01
N PHE A 99 -21.84 -13.36 0.57
CA PHE A 99 -20.61 -13.63 -0.16
C PHE A 99 -20.33 -15.13 -0.29
N THR A 100 -19.70 -15.49 -1.40
CA THR A 100 -19.21 -16.84 -1.65
C THR A 100 -17.73 -16.80 -2.05
N LEU A 101 -16.88 -17.54 -1.32
CA LEU A 101 -15.46 -17.65 -1.65
C LEU A 101 -15.28 -18.28 -3.03
N ARG A 102 -14.57 -17.58 -3.91
CA ARG A 102 -14.24 -18.06 -5.25
C ARG A 102 -12.89 -18.78 -5.25
N GLU A 103 -12.92 -20.10 -5.08
CA GLU A 103 -11.73 -20.96 -5.01
C GLU A 103 -10.86 -20.90 -6.28
N SER A 104 -11.47 -20.69 -7.45
CA SER A 104 -10.81 -20.67 -8.75
C SER A 104 -10.64 -19.25 -9.31
N SER A 105 -10.24 -18.30 -8.47
CA SER A 105 -10.02 -16.92 -8.89
C SER A 105 -8.81 -16.70 -9.81
N GLY A 106 -7.90 -17.67 -9.88
CA GLY A 106 -6.65 -17.54 -10.64
C GLY A 106 -5.47 -17.03 -9.84
N PHE A 107 -5.69 -16.54 -8.63
CA PHE A 107 -4.61 -16.12 -7.74
C PHE A 107 -3.73 -17.29 -7.32
N GLN A 108 -2.42 -17.07 -7.36
CA GLN A 108 -1.44 -18.07 -6.91
C GLN A 108 -0.90 -17.67 -5.53
N PRO A 109 -0.60 -18.64 -4.64
CA PRO A 109 0.11 -18.34 -3.41
C PRO A 109 1.47 -17.70 -3.71
N SER A 110 1.76 -16.56 -3.10
CA SER A 110 2.98 -15.80 -3.41
C SER A 110 4.26 -16.42 -2.86
N GLY A 111 4.17 -17.28 -1.86
CA GLY A 111 5.31 -17.74 -1.05
C GLY A 111 5.85 -16.67 -0.10
N ALA A 112 5.38 -15.42 -0.19
CA ALA A 112 5.71 -14.29 0.67
C ALA A 112 4.43 -13.69 1.26
N THR A 113 4.55 -12.94 2.34
CA THR A 113 3.42 -12.21 2.93
C THR A 113 2.98 -11.10 1.98
N LEU A 114 1.69 -11.02 1.70
CA LEU A 114 1.11 -9.93 0.95
C LEU A 114 0.79 -8.76 1.89
N THR A 115 1.00 -7.53 1.44
CA THR A 115 0.86 -6.33 2.28
C THR A 115 -0.30 -5.45 1.85
N SER A 116 -0.46 -5.23 0.55
CA SER A 116 -1.50 -4.37 0.02
C SER A 116 -1.96 -4.77 -1.36
N VAL A 117 -3.15 -4.30 -1.72
CA VAL A 117 -3.75 -4.44 -3.06
C VAL A 117 -4.17 -3.05 -3.53
N ALA A 118 -3.80 -2.70 -4.76
CA ALA A 118 -4.28 -1.51 -5.44
C ALA A 118 -5.08 -1.93 -6.68
N ILE A 119 -6.19 -1.22 -6.93
CA ILE A 119 -7.15 -1.57 -7.97
C ILE A 119 -7.27 -0.47 -9.01
N ALA A 120 -7.28 -0.83 -10.30
CA ALA A 120 -7.59 0.03 -11.43
C ALA A 120 -7.90 -0.79 -12.67
N ASP A 121 -8.65 -0.24 -13.61
CA ASP A 121 -8.75 -0.72 -14.98
C ASP A 121 -7.53 -0.17 -15.76
N TYR A 122 -6.38 -0.89 -15.67
CA TYR A 122 -5.12 -0.33 -16.19
C TYR A 122 -5.02 -0.39 -17.71
N ASP A 123 -5.70 -1.34 -18.36
CA ASP A 123 -5.69 -1.51 -19.82
C ASP A 123 -6.98 -0.99 -20.51
N ARG A 124 -7.89 -0.40 -19.72
CA ARG A 124 -9.12 0.25 -20.15
C ARG A 124 -10.07 -0.68 -20.91
N ASP A 125 -10.07 -1.96 -20.49
CA ASP A 125 -10.98 -2.96 -21.05
C ASP A 125 -12.34 -3.00 -20.34
N GLY A 126 -12.53 -2.18 -19.30
CA GLY A 126 -13.75 -2.03 -18.50
C GLY A 126 -13.83 -2.98 -17.31
N HIS A 127 -12.76 -3.71 -17.01
CA HIS A 127 -12.68 -4.59 -15.85
C HIS A 127 -11.60 -4.10 -14.87
N LEU A 128 -11.89 -4.20 -13.57
CA LEU A 128 -10.95 -3.77 -12.55
C LEU A 128 -9.87 -4.82 -12.31
N ASP A 129 -8.62 -4.41 -12.43
CA ASP A 129 -7.41 -5.23 -12.25
C ASP A 129 -6.78 -5.00 -10.88
N LEU A 130 -5.94 -5.92 -10.43
CA LEU A 130 -5.32 -5.87 -9.12
C LEU A 130 -3.79 -5.83 -9.21
N TYR A 131 -3.17 -4.86 -8.55
CA TYR A 131 -1.75 -4.91 -8.25
C TYR A 131 -1.54 -5.25 -6.78
N VAL A 132 -0.67 -6.24 -6.50
CA VAL A 132 -0.50 -6.84 -5.17
C VAL A 132 0.94 -6.69 -4.74
N CYS A 133 1.16 -6.01 -3.62
CA CYS A 133 2.46 -5.87 -3.00
C CYS A 133 2.79 -7.08 -2.12
N ALA A 134 4.07 -7.48 -2.15
CA ALA A 134 4.59 -8.58 -1.36
C ALA A 134 5.79 -8.15 -0.54
N TYR A 135 5.89 -8.71 0.67
CA TYR A 135 6.91 -8.39 1.65
C TYR A 135 7.34 -9.66 2.38
N ASP A 136 8.62 -9.93 2.44
CA ASP A 136 9.13 -11.11 3.14
C ASP A 136 10.31 -10.75 4.03
N PHE A 137 10.00 -10.23 5.20
CA PHE A 137 10.99 -9.98 6.24
C PHE A 137 11.24 -11.25 7.09
N TRP A 138 10.22 -12.09 7.21
CA TRP A 138 10.24 -13.33 7.96
C TRP A 138 9.95 -14.50 7.03
N ALA A 139 10.96 -14.94 6.28
CA ALA A 139 10.83 -16.17 5.50
C ALA A 139 10.32 -17.30 6.40
N SER A 140 9.24 -17.94 6.00
CA SER A 140 8.64 -19.04 6.73
C SER A 140 9.69 -20.15 6.99
N GLY A 141 10.07 -20.34 8.25
CA GLY A 141 10.97 -21.39 8.66
C GLY A 141 12.42 -20.97 8.91
N ALA A 142 12.67 -20.15 9.91
CA ALA A 142 13.98 -19.89 10.52
C ALA A 142 15.04 -19.12 9.70
N ASN A 143 14.79 -18.73 8.46
CA ASN A 143 15.71 -17.90 7.69
C ASN A 143 15.14 -16.50 7.55
N TYR A 144 15.71 -15.55 8.31
CA TYR A 144 15.47 -14.14 8.17
C TYR A 144 15.99 -13.64 6.81
N ASN A 145 15.10 -13.10 5.96
CA ASN A 145 15.48 -12.48 4.70
C ASN A 145 15.87 -11.03 4.93
N ALA A 146 17.09 -10.79 5.42
CA ALA A 146 17.56 -9.44 5.66
C ALA A 146 17.63 -8.63 4.36
N PRO A 147 17.07 -7.40 4.33
CA PRO A 147 17.22 -6.51 3.20
C PRO A 147 18.70 -6.28 2.84
N THR A 148 19.07 -6.55 1.59
CA THR A 148 20.48 -6.50 1.16
C THR A 148 20.63 -5.83 -0.20
N PRO A 149 21.47 -4.76 -0.31
CA PRO A 149 22.01 -3.99 0.83
C PRO A 149 20.89 -3.26 1.59
N TYR A 150 21.03 -3.05 2.86
CA TYR A 150 19.97 -2.50 3.74
C TYR A 150 19.39 -1.18 3.20
N TYR A 151 20.24 -0.28 2.72
CA TYR A 151 19.87 1.06 2.23
C TYR A 151 19.30 1.07 0.79
N ASP A 152 19.37 -0.03 0.05
CA ASP A 152 18.87 -0.15 -1.33
C ASP A 152 18.67 -1.64 -1.67
N ALA A 153 17.81 -2.32 -0.92
CA ALA A 153 17.62 -3.75 -1.02
C ALA A 153 17.09 -4.19 -2.40
N THR A 154 17.60 -5.33 -2.88
CA THR A 154 17.21 -5.95 -4.15
C THR A 154 16.91 -7.43 -4.04
N ASN A 155 16.64 -7.90 -2.82
CA ASN A 155 16.37 -9.29 -2.51
C ASN A 155 14.98 -9.51 -1.88
N GLY A 156 14.06 -8.57 -2.08
CA GLY A 156 12.66 -8.72 -1.70
C GLY A 156 11.89 -9.65 -2.64
N PRO A 157 10.69 -10.08 -2.25
CA PRO A 157 9.82 -10.89 -3.09
C PRO A 157 9.23 -10.08 -4.25
N PRO A 158 8.83 -10.73 -5.35
CA PRO A 158 8.14 -10.05 -6.44
C PRO A 158 6.71 -9.66 -6.06
N ASN A 159 6.24 -8.52 -6.55
CA ASN A 159 4.84 -8.13 -6.57
C ASN A 159 4.13 -8.73 -7.79
N PHE A 160 2.80 -8.62 -7.84
CA PHE A 160 1.99 -9.23 -8.89
C PHE A 160 1.03 -8.20 -9.51
N LEU A 161 0.93 -8.22 -10.85
CA LEU A 161 -0.17 -7.59 -11.57
C LEU A 161 -1.11 -8.70 -12.08
N TYR A 162 -2.34 -8.69 -11.60
CA TYR A 162 -3.38 -9.60 -12.00
C TYR A 162 -4.40 -8.88 -12.89
N ARG A 163 -4.48 -9.33 -14.16
CA ARG A 163 -5.49 -8.86 -15.11
C ARG A 163 -6.79 -9.61 -14.88
N ASN A 164 -7.90 -8.89 -14.78
CA ASN A 164 -9.25 -9.45 -14.71
C ASN A 164 -9.72 -9.90 -16.11
N ARG A 165 -10.37 -11.04 -16.17
CA ARG A 165 -10.94 -11.57 -17.41
C ARG A 165 -12.42 -11.23 -17.62
N GLY A 166 -12.97 -10.37 -16.74
CA GLY A 166 -14.36 -9.91 -16.80
C GLY A 166 -15.37 -10.85 -16.15
N ASP A 167 -14.91 -11.86 -15.43
CA ASP A 167 -15.77 -12.83 -14.74
C ASP A 167 -15.26 -13.12 -13.31
N ALA A 168 -14.58 -12.16 -12.70
CA ALA A 168 -13.86 -12.32 -11.42
C ALA A 168 -12.86 -13.49 -11.43
N THR A 169 -12.26 -13.80 -12.60
CA THR A 169 -11.06 -14.63 -12.72
C THR A 169 -9.90 -13.83 -13.25
N PHE A 170 -8.71 -14.14 -12.75
CA PHE A 170 -7.53 -13.31 -12.94
C PHE A 170 -6.38 -14.09 -13.59
N GLU A 171 -5.54 -13.37 -14.30
CA GLU A 171 -4.31 -13.86 -14.91
C GLU A 171 -3.13 -13.04 -14.40
N ASP A 172 -2.06 -13.73 -13.97
CA ASP A 172 -0.80 -13.05 -13.65
C ASP A 172 -0.13 -12.56 -14.93
N VAL A 173 -0.11 -11.25 -15.12
CA VAL A 173 0.51 -10.57 -16.26
C VAL A 173 1.73 -9.75 -15.88
N THR A 174 2.29 -9.97 -14.69
CA THR A 174 3.44 -9.21 -14.16
C THR A 174 4.63 -9.19 -15.12
N ALA A 175 5.02 -10.36 -15.63
CA ALA A 175 6.16 -10.44 -16.55
C ALA A 175 5.85 -9.89 -17.97
N PRO A 176 4.75 -10.26 -18.63
CA PRO A 176 4.44 -9.74 -19.96
C PRO A 176 4.14 -8.23 -19.97
N SER A 177 3.62 -7.66 -18.87
CA SER A 177 3.38 -6.22 -18.78
C SER A 177 4.65 -5.38 -18.56
N GLY A 178 5.81 -6.00 -18.32
CA GLY A 178 7.05 -5.29 -17.99
C GLY A 178 7.20 -4.91 -16.50
N MET A 179 6.19 -5.11 -15.66
CA MET A 179 6.26 -4.85 -14.22
C MET A 179 7.11 -5.86 -13.44
N GLY A 180 7.69 -6.86 -14.11
CA GLY A 180 8.74 -7.72 -13.55
C GLY A 180 10.09 -7.03 -13.41
N GLN A 181 10.30 -5.86 -14.04
CA GLN A 181 11.53 -5.10 -13.93
C GLN A 181 11.61 -4.35 -12.61
N ASN A 182 12.75 -4.43 -11.90
CA ASN A 182 12.97 -3.85 -10.58
C ASN A 182 11.98 -4.32 -9.50
N ASN A 183 11.29 -5.41 -9.75
CA ASN A 183 10.24 -5.98 -8.92
C ASN A 183 10.80 -6.99 -7.90
N ASN A 184 11.78 -6.54 -7.11
CA ASN A 184 12.50 -7.36 -6.12
C ASN A 184 12.85 -6.55 -4.87
N ARG A 185 11.93 -5.65 -4.49
CA ARG A 185 12.04 -4.80 -3.31
C ARG A 185 11.15 -5.33 -2.20
N PHE A 186 11.18 -4.69 -1.04
CA PHE A 186 10.29 -4.98 0.08
C PHE A 186 9.11 -4.03 0.00
N SER A 187 8.13 -4.36 -0.84
CA SER A 187 7.03 -3.47 -1.18
C SER A 187 5.96 -3.47 -0.09
N PHE A 188 5.51 -2.29 0.31
CA PHE A 188 4.53 -2.16 1.38
C PHE A 188 3.18 -1.64 0.86
N ALA A 189 3.18 -0.66 -0.02
CA ALA A 189 1.97 -0.07 -0.58
C ALA A 189 2.14 0.32 -2.05
N ALA A 190 1.03 0.37 -2.77
CA ALA A 190 0.97 0.87 -4.13
C ALA A 190 -0.28 1.72 -4.35
N SER A 191 -0.22 2.67 -5.27
CA SER A 191 -1.36 3.52 -5.62
C SER A 191 -1.33 3.90 -7.09
N TRP A 192 -2.49 3.77 -7.73
CA TRP A 192 -2.71 4.15 -9.13
C TRP A 192 -3.05 5.63 -9.25
N ALA A 193 -2.52 6.27 -10.30
CA ALA A 193 -2.90 7.62 -10.71
C ALA A 193 -2.45 7.88 -12.15
N ASP A 194 -3.18 8.69 -12.89
CA ASP A 194 -2.73 9.26 -14.16
C ASP A 194 -1.91 10.53 -13.86
N TYR A 195 -0.59 10.34 -13.57
CA TYR A 195 0.23 11.45 -13.09
C TYR A 195 0.68 12.41 -14.21
N ASP A 196 0.75 11.93 -15.45
CA ASP A 196 1.15 12.75 -16.60
C ASP A 196 -0.03 13.21 -17.47
N ASN A 197 -1.27 12.92 -17.05
CA ASN A 197 -2.53 13.28 -17.68
C ASN A 197 -2.63 12.77 -19.14
N ASP A 198 -2.07 11.60 -19.42
CA ASP A 198 -2.19 10.96 -20.73
C ASP A 198 -3.44 10.06 -20.86
N GLY A 199 -4.20 9.93 -19.78
CA GLY A 199 -5.45 9.19 -19.69
C GLY A 199 -5.28 7.72 -19.30
N TRP A 200 -4.07 7.24 -19.03
CA TRP A 200 -3.78 5.86 -18.60
C TRP A 200 -3.36 5.83 -17.13
N PRO A 201 -3.88 4.89 -16.35
CA PRO A 201 -3.43 4.76 -14.97
C PRO A 201 -1.97 4.30 -14.88
N ASP A 202 -1.15 5.07 -14.15
CA ASP A 202 0.22 4.73 -13.78
C ASP A 202 0.26 4.23 -12.35
N LEU A 203 1.33 3.55 -11.95
CA LEU A 203 1.44 2.95 -10.62
C LEU A 203 2.70 3.40 -9.90
N TYR A 204 2.54 3.95 -8.71
CA TYR A 204 3.64 4.15 -7.78
C TYR A 204 3.66 3.07 -6.70
N VAL A 205 4.85 2.51 -6.42
CA VAL A 205 5.06 1.47 -5.41
C VAL A 205 6.03 1.98 -4.36
N ALA A 206 5.59 2.03 -3.11
CA ALA A 206 6.40 2.37 -1.95
C ALA A 206 7.04 1.12 -1.36
N ASN A 207 8.36 1.17 -1.17
CA ASN A 207 9.17 0.09 -0.64
C ASN A 207 9.75 0.48 0.73
N ASP A 208 9.58 -0.38 1.73
CA ASP A 208 10.21 -0.19 3.04
C ASP A 208 11.75 -0.28 2.92
N PHE A 209 12.23 -1.18 2.07
CA PHE A 209 13.64 -1.31 1.77
C PHE A 209 13.87 -1.32 0.26
N GLY A 210 14.74 -0.43 -0.17
CA GLY A 210 15.07 -0.21 -1.59
C GLY A 210 14.33 1.00 -2.17
N ARG A 211 14.62 1.27 -3.44
CA ARG A 211 14.05 2.41 -4.16
C ARG A 211 12.60 2.16 -4.50
N ASN A 212 11.79 3.20 -4.41
CA ASN A 212 10.42 3.16 -4.89
C ASN A 212 10.37 3.10 -6.42
N ASN A 213 9.29 2.54 -6.97
CA ASN A 213 9.07 2.43 -8.40
C ASN A 213 7.95 3.37 -8.85
N LEU A 214 8.08 3.94 -10.04
CA LEU A 214 6.99 4.58 -10.78
C LEU A 214 6.87 3.88 -12.13
N TYR A 215 5.87 3.04 -12.27
CA TYR A 215 5.57 2.33 -13.50
C TYR A 215 4.62 3.18 -14.35
N ARG A 216 5.19 3.80 -15.40
CA ARG A 216 4.41 4.54 -16.38
C ARG A 216 3.74 3.58 -17.35
N ASN A 217 2.44 3.75 -17.55
CA ASN A 217 1.66 3.00 -18.54
C ASN A 217 1.99 3.46 -19.96
N ASN A 218 2.26 2.54 -20.86
CA ASN A 218 2.54 2.85 -22.27
C ASN A 218 1.27 2.89 -23.14
N GLY A 219 0.08 2.61 -22.58
CA GLY A 219 -1.18 2.55 -23.29
C GLY A 219 -1.38 1.33 -24.19
N ASP A 220 -0.52 0.33 -24.07
CA ASP A 220 -0.56 -0.92 -24.84
C ASP A 220 -0.59 -2.18 -23.96
N GLY A 221 -0.92 -2.01 -22.67
CA GLY A 221 -0.92 -3.06 -21.66
C GLY A 221 0.47 -3.32 -21.05
N THR A 222 1.47 -2.49 -21.40
CA THR A 222 2.82 -2.59 -20.84
C THR A 222 3.22 -1.35 -20.05
N PHE A 223 4.23 -1.51 -19.18
CA PHE A 223 4.72 -0.45 -18.31
C PHE A 223 6.24 -0.30 -18.40
N ALA A 224 6.71 0.89 -18.08
CA ALA A 224 8.14 1.20 -17.91
C ALA A 224 8.39 1.79 -16.53
N ASP A 225 9.37 1.29 -15.79
CA ASP A 225 9.80 1.93 -14.55
C ASP A 225 10.58 3.23 -14.89
N VAL A 226 9.96 4.36 -14.56
CA VAL A 226 10.50 5.70 -14.84
C VAL A 226 10.91 6.47 -13.59
N ALA A 227 10.86 5.84 -12.40
CA ALA A 227 11.09 6.51 -11.11
C ALA A 227 12.40 7.31 -11.08
N ALA A 228 13.50 6.73 -11.57
CA ALA A 228 14.79 7.41 -11.66
C ALA A 228 14.74 8.66 -12.54
N LYS A 229 14.13 8.55 -13.73
CA LYS A 229 13.99 9.65 -14.68
C LYS A 229 13.04 10.73 -14.15
N ALA A 230 11.98 10.32 -13.51
CA ALA A 230 10.97 11.21 -12.92
C ALA A 230 11.48 11.91 -11.64
N GLY A 231 12.57 11.43 -11.03
CA GLY A 231 13.12 11.99 -9.79
C GLY A 231 12.37 11.60 -8.53
N VAL A 232 11.68 10.45 -8.55
CA VAL A 232 10.85 9.94 -7.43
C VAL A 232 11.32 8.58 -6.90
N GLU A 233 12.57 8.17 -7.20
CA GLU A 233 13.21 7.02 -6.55
C GLU A 233 13.46 7.32 -5.07
N ASP A 234 12.42 7.35 -4.26
CA ASP A 234 12.58 7.53 -2.83
C ASP A 234 13.27 6.34 -2.18
N LEU A 235 14.26 6.61 -1.32
CA LEU A 235 14.95 5.63 -0.49
C LEU A 235 14.47 5.67 0.96
N GLY A 236 13.34 6.32 1.23
CA GLY A 236 12.69 6.27 2.52
C GLY A 236 12.20 4.86 2.84
N ALA A 237 11.88 4.60 4.10
CA ALA A 237 11.17 3.39 4.50
C ALA A 237 9.68 3.56 4.19
N GLY A 238 9.28 3.31 2.94
CA GLY A 238 7.97 3.67 2.38
C GLY A 238 6.85 2.77 2.87
N MET A 239 5.83 3.38 3.50
CA MET A 239 4.69 2.68 4.10
C MET A 239 3.36 2.96 3.40
N SER A 240 3.18 4.14 2.81
CA SER A 240 1.99 4.46 2.03
C SER A 240 2.26 5.48 0.94
N VAL A 241 1.34 5.56 -0.01
CA VAL A 241 1.36 6.44 -1.17
C VAL A 241 0.06 7.21 -1.22
N ALA A 242 0.13 8.53 -1.41
CA ALA A 242 -1.03 9.37 -1.65
C ALA A 242 -0.77 10.31 -2.83
N TRP A 243 -1.76 10.44 -3.70
CA TRP A 243 -1.78 11.39 -4.79
C TRP A 243 -2.75 12.52 -4.50
N GLY A 244 -2.38 13.76 -4.81
CA GLY A 244 -3.25 14.92 -4.64
C GLY A 244 -2.62 16.18 -5.20
N ASP A 245 -3.43 17.09 -5.70
CA ASP A 245 -3.00 18.41 -6.14
C ASP A 245 -2.93 19.34 -4.93
N TYR A 246 -1.77 19.36 -4.22
CA TYR A 246 -1.64 20.09 -2.96
C TYR A 246 -1.54 21.61 -3.16
N ASP A 247 -1.08 22.07 -4.32
CA ASP A 247 -0.88 23.49 -4.57
C ASP A 247 -1.91 24.12 -5.55
N GLY A 248 -2.87 23.31 -6.02
CA GLY A 248 -3.99 23.78 -6.85
C GLY A 248 -3.61 24.08 -8.29
N ASP A 249 -2.54 23.46 -8.82
CA ASP A 249 -2.06 23.72 -10.18
C ASP A 249 -2.65 22.77 -11.24
N GLY A 250 -3.52 21.85 -10.83
CA GLY A 250 -4.24 20.91 -11.69
C GLY A 250 -3.46 19.65 -12.04
N ARG A 251 -2.34 19.38 -11.36
CA ARG A 251 -1.54 18.19 -11.51
C ARG A 251 -1.49 17.39 -10.21
N LEU A 252 -1.45 16.09 -10.32
CA LEU A 252 -1.32 15.23 -9.14
C LEU A 252 0.13 15.22 -8.65
N ASP A 253 0.31 15.63 -7.42
CA ASP A 253 1.55 15.54 -6.66
C ASP A 253 1.59 14.24 -5.87
N LEU A 254 2.78 13.83 -5.47
CA LEU A 254 3.01 12.55 -4.81
C LEU A 254 3.49 12.75 -3.38
N TYR A 255 2.76 12.20 -2.40
CA TYR A 255 3.20 12.11 -1.02
C TYR A 255 3.48 10.65 -0.64
N VAL A 256 4.65 10.41 -0.07
CA VAL A 256 5.07 9.09 0.42
C VAL A 256 5.27 9.16 1.92
N SER A 257 4.51 8.38 2.67
CA SER A 257 4.76 8.20 4.09
C SER A 257 5.93 7.26 4.30
N ASN A 258 6.90 7.70 5.07
CA ASN A 258 8.09 6.94 5.41
C ASN A 258 8.27 6.87 6.93
N MET A 259 8.89 5.82 7.41
CA MET A 259 9.30 5.77 8.80
C MET A 259 10.41 6.78 9.07
N TRP A 260 10.22 7.62 10.07
CA TRP A 260 11.24 8.51 10.58
C TRP A 260 11.99 7.85 11.74
N SER A 261 13.32 8.01 11.79
CA SER A 261 14.12 7.44 12.85
C SER A 261 15.07 8.47 13.47
N SER A 262 14.78 8.89 14.70
CA SER A 262 15.66 9.79 15.45
C SER A 262 17.02 9.17 15.72
N ALA A 263 17.06 7.87 16.01
CA ALA A 263 18.30 7.13 16.18
C ALA A 263 19.09 7.05 14.87
N GLY A 264 18.40 6.74 13.77
CA GLY A 264 18.98 6.69 12.41
C GLY A 264 19.58 8.04 12.03
N GLN A 265 18.87 9.15 12.28
CA GLN A 265 19.41 10.48 12.01
C GLN A 265 20.65 10.77 12.86
N ARG A 266 20.60 10.59 14.19
CA ARG A 266 21.76 10.81 15.06
C ARG A 266 22.98 9.98 14.65
N LEU A 267 22.76 8.72 14.25
CA LEU A 267 23.86 7.84 13.83
C LEU A 267 24.43 8.25 12.49
N THR A 268 23.61 8.44 11.47
CA THR A 268 24.05 8.67 10.10
C THR A 268 24.69 10.05 9.87
N PHE A 269 24.34 11.03 10.71
CA PHE A 269 24.98 12.36 10.74
C PHE A 269 26.15 12.46 11.70
N ASN A 270 26.43 11.42 12.51
CA ASN A 270 27.61 11.39 13.36
C ASN A 270 28.89 11.25 12.48
N PRO A 271 29.93 12.07 12.70
CA PRO A 271 31.19 11.95 11.94
C PRO A 271 31.81 10.55 11.98
N ALA A 272 31.69 9.81 13.09
CA ALA A 272 32.18 8.44 13.20
C ALA A 272 31.47 7.45 12.27
N PHE A 273 30.26 7.77 11.75
CA PHE A 273 29.57 6.94 10.78
C PHE A 273 30.31 6.88 9.42
N ALA A 274 31.17 7.85 9.14
CA ALA A 274 32.04 7.83 7.96
C ALA A 274 33.03 6.65 7.98
N ASP A 275 33.38 6.12 9.15
CA ASP A 275 34.23 4.93 9.27
C ASP A 275 33.46 3.63 8.91
N VAL A 276 32.13 3.64 9.11
CA VAL A 276 31.24 2.51 8.80
C VAL A 276 30.80 2.54 7.34
N ALA A 277 30.48 3.72 6.82
CA ALA A 277 30.04 3.95 5.43
C ALA A 277 30.97 4.96 4.76
N ALA A 278 32.12 4.47 4.28
CA ALA A 278 33.16 5.32 3.67
C ALA A 278 32.67 6.02 2.39
N ASP A 279 31.79 5.37 1.61
CA ASP A 279 31.18 5.96 0.42
C ASP A 279 30.13 7.03 0.79
N ALA A 280 30.27 8.22 0.19
CA ALA A 280 29.39 9.35 0.46
C ALA A 280 27.95 9.12 -0.04
N GLY A 281 27.78 8.39 -1.14
CA GLY A 281 26.46 8.03 -1.69
C GLY A 281 25.73 7.06 -0.77
N VAL A 282 26.44 6.07 -0.23
CA VAL A 282 25.89 5.14 0.75
C VAL A 282 25.46 5.87 2.02
N ARG A 283 26.26 6.81 2.51
CA ARG A 283 25.88 7.64 3.66
C ARG A 283 24.63 8.46 3.38
N ALA A 284 24.55 9.10 2.22
CA ALA A 284 23.38 9.86 1.80
C ALA A 284 22.10 8.97 1.74
N SER A 285 22.24 7.73 1.28
CA SER A 285 21.13 6.77 1.25
C SER A 285 20.62 6.43 2.68
N PHE A 286 21.50 6.17 3.62
CA PHE A 286 21.13 5.97 5.03
C PHE A 286 20.50 7.22 5.66
N GLN A 287 21.03 8.41 5.35
CA GLN A 287 20.45 9.67 5.83
C GLN A 287 19.07 9.89 5.23
N ARG A 288 18.88 9.55 3.96
CA ARG A 288 17.58 9.63 3.31
C ARG A 288 16.57 8.67 3.94
N GLN A 289 16.96 7.43 4.20
CA GLN A 289 16.11 6.41 4.82
C GLN A 289 15.63 6.81 6.24
N ALA A 290 16.42 7.59 6.97
CA ALA A 290 16.07 8.06 8.30
C ALA A 290 15.29 9.39 8.31
N ARG A 291 15.12 10.06 7.15
CA ARG A 291 14.58 11.44 7.07
C ARG A 291 13.09 11.53 7.38
N GLY A 292 12.32 10.51 7.04
CA GLY A 292 10.86 10.52 7.12
C GLY A 292 10.19 10.76 5.76
N ASN A 293 8.99 11.35 5.78
CA ASN A 293 8.10 11.48 4.64
C ASN A 293 8.69 12.29 3.48
N SER A 294 8.08 12.15 2.31
CA SER A 294 8.45 12.88 1.09
C SER A 294 7.24 13.45 0.38
N LEU A 295 7.38 14.70 -0.06
CA LEU A 295 6.44 15.36 -0.97
C LEU A 295 7.17 15.71 -2.26
N PHE A 296 6.70 15.15 -3.36
CA PHE A 296 7.20 15.38 -4.70
C PHE A 296 6.18 16.18 -5.50
N LYS A 297 6.55 17.44 -5.84
CA LYS A 297 5.72 18.29 -6.71
C LYS A 297 5.87 17.88 -8.16
N ASN A 298 4.77 17.69 -8.86
CA ASN A 298 4.72 17.41 -10.29
C ASN A 298 5.07 18.65 -11.12
N ASN A 299 6.12 18.57 -11.95
CA ASN A 299 6.57 19.68 -12.79
C ASN A 299 5.78 19.82 -14.10
N GLY A 300 4.91 18.85 -14.43
CA GLY A 300 4.11 18.83 -15.66
C GLY A 300 4.86 18.41 -16.93
N ASP A 301 6.07 17.91 -16.79
CA ASP A 301 6.93 17.41 -17.88
C ASP A 301 7.33 15.94 -17.72
N GLY A 302 6.61 15.21 -16.86
CA GLY A 302 6.88 13.83 -16.49
C GLY A 302 7.99 13.69 -15.43
N THR A 303 8.41 14.80 -14.80
CA THR A 303 9.37 14.82 -13.69
C THR A 303 8.75 15.46 -12.45
N PHE A 304 9.40 15.22 -11.31
CA PHE A 304 8.98 15.79 -10.02
C PHE A 304 10.15 16.49 -9.32
N SER A 305 9.80 17.41 -8.43
CA SER A 305 10.74 18.10 -7.53
C SER A 305 10.46 17.72 -6.08
N ASP A 306 11.46 17.23 -5.35
CA ASP A 306 11.34 17.01 -3.90
C ASP A 306 11.24 18.36 -3.18
N VAL A 307 10.05 18.70 -2.71
CA VAL A 307 9.73 19.96 -2.01
C VAL A 307 9.51 19.75 -0.51
N THR A 308 9.74 18.55 -0.01
CA THR A 308 9.43 18.10 1.35
C THR A 308 9.90 19.10 2.43
N LEU A 309 11.19 19.42 2.42
CA LEU A 309 11.79 20.31 3.42
C LEU A 309 11.35 21.77 3.23
N GLN A 310 11.07 22.17 1.99
CA GLN A 310 10.60 23.54 1.67
C GLN A 310 9.20 23.76 2.24
N VAL A 311 8.36 22.73 2.18
CA VAL A 311 6.95 22.79 2.63
C VAL A 311 6.86 22.42 4.12
N GLY A 312 7.83 21.66 4.67
CA GLY A 312 7.90 21.29 6.08
C GLY A 312 7.01 20.11 6.46
N VAL A 313 6.90 19.10 5.58
CA VAL A 313 6.01 17.93 5.75
C VAL A 313 6.76 16.60 5.90
N GLU A 314 8.05 16.66 6.23
CA GLU A 314 8.90 15.47 6.40
C GLU A 314 8.60 14.69 7.67
N PHE A 315 8.05 15.36 8.69
CA PHE A 315 7.88 14.76 10.01
C PHE A 315 6.53 14.07 10.16
N GLY A 316 6.54 12.77 10.38
CA GLY A 316 5.36 11.95 10.66
C GLY A 316 5.61 10.85 11.68
N SER A 317 6.77 10.86 12.38
CA SER A 317 7.20 9.74 13.23
C SER A 317 7.23 8.42 12.42
N TRP A 318 6.77 7.32 12.98
CA TRP A 318 6.57 6.09 12.23
C TRP A 318 5.24 6.18 11.48
N ALA A 319 5.28 6.79 10.29
CA ALA A 319 4.11 7.01 9.46
C ALA A 319 3.72 5.73 8.73
N TRP A 320 2.50 5.23 8.99
CA TRP A 320 1.96 4.01 8.38
C TRP A 320 1.01 4.30 7.25
N SER A 321 0.30 5.42 7.30
CA SER A 321 -0.64 5.81 6.26
C SER A 321 -0.69 7.32 6.11
N SER A 322 -1.08 7.77 4.93
CA SER A 322 -1.29 9.18 4.63
C SER A 322 -2.38 9.37 3.58
N GLY A 323 -2.87 10.59 3.51
CA GLY A 323 -3.82 11.01 2.48
C GLY A 323 -3.86 12.51 2.35
N PHE A 324 -4.41 12.96 1.24
CA PHE A 324 -4.77 14.34 1.03
C PHE A 324 -6.27 14.53 1.29
N TRP A 325 -6.62 15.55 2.03
CA TRP A 325 -7.99 15.86 2.40
C TRP A 325 -8.13 17.32 2.81
N ASP A 326 -9.17 18.00 2.34
CA ASP A 326 -9.54 19.33 2.81
C ASP A 326 -10.33 19.21 4.13
N TYR A 327 -9.61 19.16 5.28
CA TYR A 327 -10.25 18.92 6.57
C TYR A 327 -11.00 20.12 7.12
N ASN A 328 -10.63 21.32 6.66
CA ASN A 328 -11.18 22.60 7.15
C ASN A 328 -12.20 23.23 6.18
N ASN A 329 -12.43 22.60 5.00
CA ASN A 329 -13.29 23.06 3.90
C ASN A 329 -12.89 24.45 3.36
N ASP A 330 -11.58 24.72 3.21
CA ASP A 330 -11.07 25.95 2.63
C ASP A 330 -10.79 25.86 1.11
N GLY A 331 -11.02 24.70 0.53
CA GLY A 331 -10.80 24.39 -0.88
C GLY A 331 -9.36 24.02 -1.24
N ARG A 332 -8.54 23.73 -0.25
CA ARG A 332 -7.16 23.25 -0.42
C ARG A 332 -6.99 21.90 0.25
N LEU A 333 -6.14 21.08 -0.34
CA LEU A 333 -5.84 19.78 0.24
C LEU A 333 -4.81 19.93 1.37
N ASP A 334 -5.13 19.36 2.52
CA ASP A 334 -4.22 19.16 3.64
C ASP A 334 -3.60 17.76 3.58
N VAL A 335 -2.44 17.59 4.20
CA VAL A 335 -1.80 16.28 4.35
C VAL A 335 -2.14 15.69 5.70
N PHE A 336 -2.75 14.52 5.70
CA PHE A 336 -3.03 13.74 6.91
C PHE A 336 -2.08 12.55 6.98
N VAL A 337 -1.44 12.35 8.14
CA VAL A 337 -0.51 11.23 8.38
C VAL A 337 -0.90 10.53 9.66
N THR A 338 -1.03 9.20 9.60
CA THR A 338 -1.22 8.37 10.78
C THR A 338 0.09 7.73 11.20
N ASN A 339 0.36 7.75 12.50
CA ASN A 339 1.40 6.93 13.10
C ASN A 339 0.79 6.04 14.18
N GLY A 340 1.27 4.82 14.33
CA GLY A 340 0.61 3.81 15.15
C GLY A 340 1.49 3.12 16.19
N PHE A 341 2.66 3.65 16.48
CA PHE A 341 3.52 3.04 17.50
C PHE A 341 3.33 3.73 18.84
N VAL A 342 2.72 3.03 19.80
CA VAL A 342 2.68 3.47 21.20
C VAL A 342 3.83 2.80 21.92
N THR A 343 4.87 3.55 22.21
CA THR A 343 6.10 3.03 22.77
C THR A 343 6.21 3.25 24.27
N GLY A 344 5.61 4.29 24.83
CA GLY A 344 5.68 4.57 26.24
C GLY A 344 4.75 5.68 26.69
N PRO A 345 4.78 6.03 27.98
CA PRO A 345 3.98 7.10 28.53
C PRO A 345 4.48 8.51 28.14
N ASP A 346 5.64 8.62 27.51
CA ASP A 346 6.22 9.87 27.03
C ASP A 346 6.62 9.76 25.54
N THR A 347 6.84 10.90 24.91
CA THR A 347 7.11 11.02 23.47
C THR A 347 8.61 11.00 23.12
N HIS A 348 9.49 10.58 24.04
CA HIS A 348 10.94 10.68 23.87
C HIS A 348 11.63 9.38 23.47
N ASP A 349 10.91 8.32 23.25
CA ASP A 349 11.45 6.97 23.04
C ASP A 349 11.51 6.53 21.56
N LEU A 350 11.21 7.42 20.60
CA LEU A 350 11.35 7.20 19.16
C LEU A 350 12.50 8.01 18.56
#